data_eb1a04770238ef5cff1eb730f463d07a
#
_entry.id   eb1a04770238ef5cff1eb730f463d07a
#
_cell.length_a   1.000
_cell.length_b   1.000
_cell.length_c   1.000
_cell.angle_alpha   90.00
_cell.angle_beta   90.00
_cell.angle_gamma   90.00
#
_symmetry.space_group_name_H-M   'P 1'
#
loop_
_entity.id
_entity.type
_entity.pdbx_description
1 polymer ?
#
loop_
_entity_poly.entity_id
_entity_poly.type
_entity_poly.pdbx_seq_one_letter_code
_entity_poly.pdbx_strand_id
1 'polypeptide(L)'
;MNIAQAQAFLPLTTDFLDSVLRLDPRIAAFDCDGTLWSGDAGERFFDWELRQGNIVSGALDRAMRERYAAYQRGEVDETTMCGEMVTMHRGIAEEKVMVAATRFFDHFFVEQIFPEMRELVRRLQENGCQVWAVSSSNEWVIRAGMKYFGIPESRILAAKVELDGGTITDRLIRVPSGNGKPEALREVVKREIDVAFGNSRWDTEMLAMAKHAVAVNPNPDLEATARERGWQIYFPEGTRSGG
;
A
#
# COMPACT_ATOMS: atom_id res chain seq x y z
N MET A 1 -24.64 -21.91 -0.52
CA MET A 1 -24.44 -20.83 -1.49
C MET A 1 -24.84 -21.32 -2.85
N ASN A 2 -25.79 -20.64 -3.49
CA ASN A 2 -26.42 -21.13 -4.72
C ASN A 2 -25.49 -20.84 -5.91
N ILE A 3 -25.18 -21.87 -6.73
CA ILE A 3 -24.30 -21.76 -7.92
C ILE A 3 -24.71 -20.61 -8.86
N ALA A 4 -26.00 -20.26 -8.90
CA ALA A 4 -26.52 -19.15 -9.68
C ALA A 4 -26.11 -17.77 -9.17
N GLN A 5 -25.82 -17.61 -7.87
CA GLN A 5 -25.32 -16.34 -7.31
C GLN A 5 -23.81 -16.16 -7.57
N ALA A 6 -23.03 -17.23 -7.58
CA ALA A 6 -21.61 -17.16 -7.93
C ALA A 6 -21.38 -16.77 -9.41
N GLN A 7 -22.26 -17.18 -10.32
CA GLN A 7 -22.17 -16.84 -11.74
C GLN A 7 -22.54 -15.38 -12.07
N ALA A 8 -23.32 -14.71 -11.23
CA ALA A 8 -23.73 -13.31 -11.47
C ALA A 8 -22.63 -12.28 -11.11
N PHE A 9 -21.65 -12.64 -10.27
CA PHE A 9 -20.55 -11.75 -9.84
C PHE A 9 -19.27 -11.92 -10.67
N LEU A 10 -19.04 -13.10 -11.25
CA LEU A 10 -17.88 -13.36 -12.11
C LEU A 10 -17.75 -12.41 -13.33
N PRO A 11 -18.84 -11.98 -14.02
CA PRO A 11 -18.72 -11.06 -15.15
C PRO A 11 -18.11 -9.69 -14.79
N LEU A 12 -18.48 -9.09 -13.66
CA LEU A 12 -18.03 -7.75 -13.28
C LEU A 12 -16.54 -7.70 -12.96
N THR A 13 -16.03 -8.70 -12.24
CA THR A 13 -14.60 -8.83 -11.94
C THR A 13 -13.79 -9.09 -13.20
N THR A 14 -14.24 -9.99 -14.06
CA THR A 14 -13.61 -10.28 -15.36
C THR A 14 -13.61 -9.04 -16.24
N ASP A 15 -14.71 -8.28 -16.30
CA ASP A 15 -14.82 -7.06 -17.09
C ASP A 15 -13.84 -5.99 -16.60
N PHE A 16 -13.65 -5.86 -15.29
CA PHE A 16 -12.65 -4.93 -14.72
C PHE A 16 -11.23 -5.33 -15.12
N LEU A 17 -10.84 -6.58 -14.86
CA LEU A 17 -9.51 -7.08 -15.21
C LEU A 17 -9.23 -6.89 -16.70
N ASP A 18 -10.16 -7.27 -17.56
CA ASP A 18 -10.03 -7.16 -19.01
C ASP A 18 -9.99 -5.68 -19.45
N SER A 19 -10.67 -4.77 -18.77
CA SER A 19 -10.62 -3.33 -19.07
C SER A 19 -9.22 -2.77 -18.88
N VAL A 20 -8.55 -3.16 -17.78
CA VAL A 20 -7.18 -2.75 -17.50
C VAL A 20 -6.17 -3.41 -18.45
N LEU A 21 -6.32 -4.71 -18.71
CA LEU A 21 -5.40 -5.45 -19.59
C LEU A 21 -5.47 -4.97 -21.04
N ARG A 22 -6.63 -4.52 -21.52
CA ARG A 22 -6.77 -3.91 -22.86
C ARG A 22 -6.01 -2.60 -23.03
N LEU A 23 -5.60 -1.93 -21.95
CA LEU A 23 -4.73 -0.76 -22.02
C LEU A 23 -3.29 -1.13 -22.44
N ASP A 24 -2.92 -2.40 -22.42
CA ASP A 24 -1.57 -2.94 -22.65
C ASP A 24 -0.47 -2.14 -21.90
N PRO A 25 -0.61 -1.92 -20.58
CA PRO A 25 0.29 -1.05 -19.85
C PRO A 25 1.68 -1.66 -19.74
N ARG A 26 2.71 -0.84 -19.88
CA ARG A 26 4.11 -1.21 -19.68
C ARG A 26 4.58 -0.92 -18.25
N ILE A 27 3.96 0.06 -17.60
CA ILE A 27 4.26 0.46 -16.24
C ILE A 27 2.97 0.69 -15.48
N ALA A 28 2.81 -0.03 -14.36
CA ALA A 28 1.69 0.12 -13.44
C ALA A 28 2.19 0.46 -12.04
N ALA A 29 1.56 1.43 -11.37
CA ALA A 29 1.84 1.80 -9.99
C ALA A 29 0.64 1.48 -9.09
N PHE A 30 0.88 0.79 -7.99
CA PHE A 30 -0.15 0.41 -7.03
C PHE A 30 0.16 1.00 -5.66
N ASP A 31 -0.79 1.71 -5.09
CA ASP A 31 -0.87 1.80 -3.64
C ASP A 31 -1.12 0.41 -3.05
N CYS A 32 -0.88 0.24 -1.75
CA CYS A 32 -0.94 -1.06 -1.10
C CYS A 32 -2.16 -1.21 -0.18
N ASP A 33 -2.19 -0.45 0.91
CA ASP A 33 -3.20 -0.53 1.96
C ASP A 33 -4.57 -0.03 1.45
N GLY A 34 -5.62 -0.86 1.58
CA GLY A 34 -6.93 -0.57 1.01
C GLY A 34 -7.04 -0.76 -0.51
N THR A 35 -5.92 -0.94 -1.22
CA THR A 35 -5.84 -1.11 -2.69
C THR A 35 -5.55 -2.56 -3.09
N LEU A 36 -4.53 -3.18 -2.52
CA LEU A 36 -4.14 -4.58 -2.79
C LEU A 36 -4.74 -5.56 -1.77
N TRP A 37 -5.02 -5.07 -0.59
CA TRP A 37 -5.67 -5.81 0.50
C TRP A 37 -6.60 -4.89 1.31
N SER A 38 -7.51 -5.47 2.07
CA SER A 38 -8.39 -4.75 2.97
C SER A 38 -7.64 -4.31 4.23
N GLY A 39 -7.91 -3.09 4.69
CA GLY A 39 -7.32 -2.51 5.89
C GLY A 39 -5.93 -1.91 5.66
N ASP A 40 -5.34 -1.44 6.74
CA ASP A 40 -4.03 -0.79 6.79
C ASP A 40 -3.02 -1.69 7.50
N ALA A 41 -2.06 -2.25 6.73
CA ALA A 41 -1.04 -3.14 7.27
C ALA A 41 0.02 -2.35 8.05
N GLY A 42 0.31 -1.11 7.67
CA GLY A 42 1.26 -0.23 8.36
C GLY A 42 0.78 0.13 9.76
N GLU A 43 -0.45 0.63 9.88
CA GLU A 43 -1.08 0.97 11.17
C GLU A 43 -1.20 -0.26 12.08
N ARG A 44 -1.71 -1.37 11.55
CA ARG A 44 -1.92 -2.59 12.36
C ARG A 44 -0.62 -3.24 12.77
N PHE A 45 0.44 -3.18 11.95
CA PHE A 45 1.76 -3.65 12.31
C PHE A 45 2.35 -2.79 13.43
N PHE A 46 2.27 -1.47 13.32
CA PHE A 46 2.67 -0.52 14.34
C PHE A 46 2.00 -0.82 15.70
N ASP A 47 0.65 -0.94 15.74
CA ASP A 47 -0.07 -1.26 16.98
C ASP A 47 0.32 -2.64 17.54
N TRP A 48 0.52 -3.63 16.66
CA TRP A 48 0.95 -4.96 17.07
C TRP A 48 2.36 -4.94 17.70
N GLU A 49 3.33 -4.23 17.12
CA GLU A 49 4.68 -4.08 17.67
C GLU A 49 4.66 -3.43 19.06
N LEU A 50 3.88 -2.37 19.21
CA LEU A 50 3.74 -1.69 20.50
C LEU A 50 3.10 -2.60 21.58
N ARG A 51 2.20 -3.51 21.21
CA ARG A 51 1.60 -4.47 22.13
C ARG A 51 2.53 -5.62 22.50
N GLN A 52 3.36 -6.08 21.57
CA GLN A 52 4.27 -7.18 21.82
C GLN A 52 5.47 -6.79 22.70
N GLY A 53 5.87 -5.52 22.70
CA GLY A 53 6.99 -5.01 23.50
C GLY A 53 8.37 -5.62 23.14
N ASN A 54 8.44 -6.36 22.03
CA ASN A 54 9.63 -7.12 21.64
C ASN A 54 10.63 -6.33 20.81
N ILE A 55 10.16 -5.25 20.18
CA ILE A 55 10.92 -4.45 19.24
C ILE A 55 11.15 -3.06 19.83
N VAL A 56 10.13 -2.48 20.47
CA VAL A 56 10.15 -1.11 21.01
C VAL A 56 10.16 -1.14 22.54
N SER A 57 10.96 -0.27 23.17
CA SER A 57 11.00 -0.16 24.64
C SER A 57 9.73 0.52 25.17
N GLY A 58 9.28 0.16 26.40
CA GLY A 58 8.04 0.68 26.97
C GLY A 58 7.94 2.20 27.12
N ALA A 59 9.07 2.92 27.21
CA ALA A 59 9.07 4.40 27.21
C ALA A 59 8.77 4.96 25.80
N LEU A 60 9.37 4.36 24.78
CA LEU A 60 9.13 4.72 23.39
C LEU A 60 7.71 4.33 22.96
N ASP A 61 7.19 3.18 23.42
CA ASP A 61 5.81 2.76 23.18
C ASP A 61 4.80 3.83 23.60
N ARG A 62 4.91 4.37 24.81
CA ARG A 62 4.02 5.43 25.29
C ARG A 62 4.11 6.68 24.42
N ALA A 63 5.31 7.14 24.12
CA ALA A 63 5.53 8.32 23.29
C ALA A 63 4.92 8.13 21.88
N MET A 64 5.11 6.96 21.28
CA MET A 64 4.57 6.66 19.96
C MET A 64 3.04 6.58 19.94
N ARG A 65 2.41 6.05 20.99
CA ARG A 65 0.93 6.06 21.12
C ARG A 65 0.39 7.49 21.24
N GLU A 66 1.05 8.36 22.01
CA GLU A 66 0.67 9.76 22.13
C GLU A 66 0.81 10.50 20.78
N ARG A 67 1.90 10.23 20.04
CA ARG A 67 2.12 10.78 18.69
C ARG A 67 1.06 10.30 17.70
N TYR A 68 0.74 9.01 17.72
CA TYR A 68 -0.31 8.46 16.86
C TYR A 68 -1.69 9.03 17.18
N ALA A 69 -2.02 9.20 18.45
CA ALA A 69 -3.25 9.89 18.86
C ALA A 69 -3.29 11.35 18.38
N ALA A 70 -2.16 12.07 18.38
CA ALA A 70 -2.06 13.41 17.81
C ALA A 70 -2.26 13.42 16.28
N TYR A 71 -1.71 12.42 15.57
CA TYR A 71 -1.96 12.23 14.14
C TYR A 71 -3.45 12.00 13.85
N GLN A 72 -4.13 11.13 14.61
CA GLN A 72 -5.57 10.90 14.46
C GLN A 72 -6.43 12.16 14.68
N ARG A 73 -5.94 13.11 15.49
CA ARG A 73 -6.59 14.43 15.68
C ARG A 73 -6.21 15.46 14.62
N GLY A 74 -5.34 15.12 13.67
CA GLY A 74 -4.86 16.03 12.62
C GLY A 74 -3.80 17.04 13.11
N GLU A 75 -3.20 16.83 14.28
CA GLU A 75 -2.14 17.67 14.86
C GLU A 75 -0.74 17.31 14.30
N VAL A 76 -0.61 16.14 13.72
CA VAL A 76 0.59 15.61 13.05
C VAL A 76 0.18 15.20 11.65
N ASP A 77 0.96 15.56 10.63
CA ASP A 77 0.71 15.16 9.25
C ASP A 77 1.13 13.71 9.01
N GLU A 78 0.59 13.11 7.92
CA GLU A 78 0.84 11.71 7.58
C GLU A 78 2.32 11.43 7.29
N THR A 79 3.00 12.30 6.55
CA THR A 79 4.42 12.12 6.22
C THR A 79 5.27 12.05 7.46
N THR A 80 5.01 12.94 8.42
CA THR A 80 5.70 12.95 9.73
C THR A 80 5.40 11.67 10.51
N MET A 81 4.12 11.27 10.62
CA MET A 81 3.76 10.08 11.40
C MET A 81 4.33 8.80 10.81
N CYS A 82 4.21 8.60 9.50
CA CYS A 82 4.80 7.44 8.82
C CYS A 82 6.34 7.42 8.92
N GLY A 83 6.98 8.59 8.89
CA GLY A 83 8.40 8.72 9.15
C GLY A 83 8.79 8.31 10.58
N GLU A 84 8.02 8.72 11.58
CA GLU A 84 8.21 8.33 12.97
C GLU A 84 7.99 6.81 13.19
N MET A 85 6.98 6.24 12.52
CA MET A 85 6.72 4.78 12.58
C MET A 85 7.87 3.94 12.03
N VAL A 86 8.65 4.44 11.07
CA VAL A 86 9.80 3.70 10.57
C VAL A 86 11.07 4.00 11.37
N THR A 87 11.28 5.23 11.84
CA THR A 87 12.47 5.63 12.62
C THR A 87 12.45 5.14 14.06
N MET A 88 11.28 4.76 14.61
CA MET A 88 11.17 4.17 15.95
C MET A 88 11.99 2.89 16.13
N HIS A 89 12.35 2.22 15.01
CA HIS A 89 13.16 1.01 14.99
C HIS A 89 14.67 1.28 15.06
N ARG A 90 15.09 2.54 15.20
CA ARG A 90 16.51 2.92 15.31
C ARG A 90 17.28 2.03 16.30
N GLY A 91 18.42 1.55 15.87
CA GLY A 91 19.31 0.69 16.67
C GLY A 91 18.95 -0.78 16.67
N ILE A 92 17.88 -1.18 15.96
CA ILE A 92 17.46 -2.57 15.81
C ILE A 92 18.04 -3.14 14.52
N ALA A 93 18.45 -4.41 14.52
CA ALA A 93 18.86 -5.10 13.31
C ALA A 93 17.65 -5.25 12.36
N GLU A 94 17.81 -4.86 11.08
CA GLU A 94 16.75 -4.91 10.08
C GLU A 94 16.11 -6.29 9.97
N GLU A 95 16.93 -7.35 10.01
CA GLU A 95 16.47 -8.74 9.93
C GLU A 95 15.41 -9.06 11.00
N LYS A 96 15.58 -8.53 12.23
CA LYS A 96 14.62 -8.74 13.32
C LYS A 96 13.27 -8.13 12.99
N VAL A 97 13.24 -6.92 12.44
CA VAL A 97 12.00 -6.24 12.04
C VAL A 97 11.38 -6.94 10.84
N MET A 98 12.18 -7.36 9.85
CA MET A 98 11.69 -8.15 8.70
C MET A 98 11.03 -9.46 9.12
N VAL A 99 11.62 -10.19 10.08
CA VAL A 99 11.02 -11.43 10.60
C VAL A 99 9.68 -11.14 11.29
N ALA A 100 9.62 -10.07 12.08
CA ALA A 100 8.38 -9.66 12.76
C ALA A 100 7.30 -9.25 11.75
N ALA A 101 7.64 -8.42 10.76
CA ALA A 101 6.74 -7.97 9.71
C ALA A 101 6.21 -9.14 8.87
N THR A 102 7.08 -10.10 8.54
CA THR A 102 6.67 -11.30 7.79
C THR A 102 5.67 -12.13 8.60
N ARG A 103 5.96 -12.43 9.87
CA ARG A 103 5.03 -13.17 10.74
C ARG A 103 3.70 -12.46 10.90
N PHE A 104 3.75 -11.14 11.07
CA PHE A 104 2.55 -10.33 11.20
C PHE A 104 1.69 -10.39 9.94
N PHE A 105 2.28 -10.15 8.77
CA PHE A 105 1.55 -10.16 7.50
C PHE A 105 0.97 -11.54 7.21
N ASP A 106 1.76 -12.60 7.39
CA ASP A 106 1.33 -13.99 7.17
C ASP A 106 0.13 -14.38 8.08
N HIS A 107 0.11 -13.85 9.30
CA HIS A 107 -0.95 -14.19 10.24
C HIS A 107 -2.23 -13.35 10.09
N PHE A 108 -2.09 -12.06 9.75
CA PHE A 108 -3.21 -11.12 9.83
C PHE A 108 -3.68 -10.57 8.48
N PHE A 109 -2.85 -10.63 7.44
CA PHE A 109 -3.14 -9.94 6.18
C PHE A 109 -3.27 -10.83 4.95
N VAL A 110 -2.76 -12.05 4.97
CA VAL A 110 -2.86 -12.95 3.80
C VAL A 110 -4.30 -13.14 3.35
N GLU A 111 -5.23 -13.32 4.29
CA GLU A 111 -6.65 -13.49 4.00
C GLU A 111 -7.37 -12.17 3.67
N GLN A 112 -6.70 -11.03 3.87
CA GLN A 112 -7.21 -9.71 3.53
C GLN A 112 -6.85 -9.30 2.09
N ILE A 113 -5.96 -10.05 1.42
CA ILE A 113 -5.56 -9.78 0.03
C ILE A 113 -6.78 -9.91 -0.87
N PHE A 114 -7.05 -8.88 -1.68
CA PHE A 114 -8.10 -8.94 -2.69
C PHE A 114 -7.69 -9.91 -3.80
N PRO A 115 -8.41 -11.02 -3.99
CA PRO A 115 -8.06 -12.04 -4.99
C PRO A 115 -7.97 -11.46 -6.40
N GLU A 116 -8.86 -10.52 -6.74
CA GLU A 116 -8.92 -9.87 -8.05
C GLU A 116 -7.69 -8.99 -8.29
N MET A 117 -7.22 -8.27 -7.27
CA MET A 117 -6.05 -7.42 -7.38
C MET A 117 -4.78 -8.26 -7.51
N ARG A 118 -4.71 -9.39 -6.79
CA ARG A 118 -3.61 -10.34 -6.96
C ARG A 118 -3.59 -10.94 -8.37
N GLU A 119 -4.75 -11.31 -8.89
CA GLU A 119 -4.88 -11.83 -10.26
C GLU A 119 -4.53 -10.77 -11.32
N LEU A 120 -4.96 -9.51 -11.10
CA LEU A 120 -4.60 -8.39 -11.97
C LEU A 120 -3.09 -8.20 -12.03
N VAL A 121 -2.42 -8.12 -10.87
CA VAL A 121 -0.96 -7.96 -10.79
C VAL A 121 -0.25 -9.11 -11.50
N ARG A 122 -0.69 -10.35 -11.29
CA ARG A 122 -0.13 -11.53 -11.95
C ARG A 122 -0.23 -11.42 -13.48
N ARG A 123 -1.41 -11.09 -14.02
CA ARG A 123 -1.63 -10.95 -15.47
C ARG A 123 -0.83 -9.80 -16.07
N LEU A 124 -0.75 -8.66 -15.38
CA LEU A 124 0.06 -7.53 -15.82
C LEU A 124 1.53 -7.95 -15.96
N GLN A 125 2.08 -8.66 -14.96
CA GLN A 125 3.47 -9.14 -14.99
C GLN A 125 3.69 -10.17 -16.12
N GLU A 126 2.76 -11.09 -16.33
CA GLU A 126 2.82 -12.06 -17.43
C GLU A 126 2.79 -11.39 -18.82
N ASN A 127 2.11 -10.25 -18.96
CA ASN A 127 2.12 -9.43 -20.15
C ASN A 127 3.33 -8.48 -20.25
N GLY A 128 4.33 -8.63 -19.36
CA GLY A 128 5.56 -7.86 -19.39
C GLY A 128 5.45 -6.45 -18.78
N CYS A 129 4.36 -6.15 -18.06
CA CYS A 129 4.21 -4.89 -17.33
C CYS A 129 5.14 -4.83 -16.13
N GLN A 130 5.82 -3.71 -15.94
CA GLN A 130 6.56 -3.42 -14.72
C GLN A 130 5.61 -2.91 -13.64
N VAL A 131 5.36 -3.71 -12.63
CA VAL A 131 4.48 -3.36 -11.52
C VAL A 131 5.31 -2.80 -10.36
N TRP A 132 4.91 -1.63 -9.87
CA TRP A 132 5.52 -0.90 -8.75
C TRP A 132 4.53 -0.82 -7.59
N ALA A 133 5.00 -1.10 -6.37
CA ALA A 133 4.26 -0.84 -5.14
C ALA A 133 4.71 0.48 -4.52
N VAL A 134 3.77 1.37 -4.18
CA VAL A 134 4.04 2.72 -3.67
C VAL A 134 3.19 2.98 -2.44
N SER A 135 3.79 3.01 -1.24
CA SER A 135 3.05 3.09 0.02
C SER A 135 3.71 4.04 1.02
N SER A 136 2.91 4.74 1.82
CA SER A 136 3.39 5.50 2.97
C SER A 136 3.74 4.62 4.19
N SER A 137 3.31 3.37 4.20
CA SER A 137 3.61 2.40 5.26
C SER A 137 5.09 1.98 5.26
N ASN A 138 5.57 1.46 6.39
CA ASN A 138 6.95 1.05 6.53
C ASN A 138 7.34 -0.07 5.54
N GLU A 139 8.58 -0.02 5.03
CA GLU A 139 9.04 -0.92 3.97
C GLU A 139 9.01 -2.40 4.36
N TRP A 140 9.18 -2.75 5.63
CA TRP A 140 9.27 -4.14 6.05
C TRP A 140 7.93 -4.86 5.92
N VAL A 141 6.83 -4.24 6.37
CA VAL A 141 5.50 -4.83 6.24
C VAL A 141 5.03 -4.84 4.78
N ILE A 142 5.37 -3.81 3.99
CA ILE A 142 5.07 -3.79 2.56
C ILE A 142 5.87 -4.86 1.82
N ARG A 143 7.17 -5.03 2.09
CA ARG A 143 7.98 -6.13 1.54
C ARG A 143 7.41 -7.50 1.86
N ALA A 144 6.91 -7.69 3.10
CA ALA A 144 6.25 -8.92 3.48
C ALA A 144 5.01 -9.20 2.62
N GLY A 145 4.17 -8.19 2.37
CA GLY A 145 2.98 -8.31 1.52
C GLY A 145 3.31 -8.54 0.05
N MET A 146 4.31 -7.83 -0.49
CA MET A 146 4.68 -7.92 -1.91
C MET A 146 5.16 -9.31 -2.36
N LYS A 147 5.58 -10.17 -1.44
CA LYS A 147 5.89 -11.59 -1.73
C LYS A 147 4.70 -12.32 -2.34
N TYR A 148 3.48 -12.00 -1.93
CA TYR A 148 2.24 -12.62 -2.41
C TYR A 148 1.83 -12.13 -3.81
N PHE A 149 2.46 -11.06 -4.28
CA PHE A 149 2.23 -10.47 -5.61
C PHE A 149 3.41 -10.68 -6.56
N GLY A 150 4.51 -11.29 -6.10
CA GLY A 150 5.72 -11.48 -6.92
C GLY A 150 6.40 -10.17 -7.31
N ILE A 151 6.19 -9.08 -6.55
CA ILE A 151 6.83 -7.78 -6.79
C ILE A 151 8.20 -7.77 -6.10
N PRO A 152 9.31 -7.59 -6.84
CA PRO A 152 10.65 -7.60 -6.27
C PRO A 152 10.91 -6.34 -5.45
N GLU A 153 11.80 -6.42 -4.45
CA GLU A 153 12.16 -5.30 -3.57
C GLU A 153 12.61 -4.04 -4.31
N SER A 154 13.27 -4.20 -5.46
CA SER A 154 13.69 -3.09 -6.31
C SER A 154 12.53 -2.29 -6.92
N ARG A 155 11.30 -2.77 -6.81
CA ARG A 155 10.07 -2.10 -7.27
C ARG A 155 9.12 -1.78 -6.13
N ILE A 156 9.64 -1.69 -4.90
CA ILE A 156 8.87 -1.28 -3.72
C ILE A 156 9.36 0.11 -3.30
N LEU A 157 8.46 1.07 -3.32
CA LEU A 157 8.65 2.43 -2.85
C LEU A 157 7.79 2.63 -1.60
N ALA A 158 8.37 2.38 -0.43
CA ALA A 158 7.70 2.49 0.86
C ALA A 158 8.46 3.44 1.79
N ALA A 159 7.91 3.76 2.96
CA ALA A 159 8.61 4.56 3.95
C ALA A 159 9.88 3.83 4.39
N LYS A 160 11.02 4.49 4.21
CA LYS A 160 12.34 3.87 4.26
C LYS A 160 13.35 4.72 5.01
N VAL A 161 14.23 4.02 5.75
CA VAL A 161 15.39 4.60 6.46
C VAL A 161 16.71 4.03 5.93
N GLU A 162 17.80 4.73 6.21
CA GLU A 162 19.14 4.21 5.96
C GLU A 162 19.50 3.11 6.97
N LEU A 163 20.29 2.15 6.50
CA LEU A 163 20.91 1.12 7.32
C LEU A 163 22.40 1.39 7.49
N ASP A 164 22.93 1.15 8.68
CA ASP A 164 24.35 1.13 8.98
C ASP A 164 24.76 -0.27 9.43
N GLY A 165 25.49 -1.00 8.57
CA GLY A 165 25.89 -2.37 8.85
C GLY A 165 24.73 -3.32 9.16
N GLY A 166 23.56 -3.13 8.53
CA GLY A 166 22.34 -3.91 8.79
C GLY A 166 21.54 -3.46 10.01
N THR A 167 21.94 -2.37 10.67
CA THR A 167 21.24 -1.74 11.78
C THR A 167 20.44 -0.54 11.28
N ILE A 168 19.19 -0.43 11.72
CA ILE A 168 18.27 0.64 11.34
C ILE A 168 18.74 1.96 11.97
N THR A 169 18.80 3.03 11.16
CA THR A 169 19.11 4.40 11.63
C THR A 169 17.84 5.24 11.75
N ASP A 170 17.96 6.48 12.21
CA ASP A 170 16.89 7.49 12.21
C ASP A 170 16.95 8.42 10.97
N ARG A 171 17.78 8.10 9.98
CA ARG A 171 17.88 8.87 8.76
C ARG A 171 16.86 8.40 7.73
N LEU A 172 15.82 9.19 7.54
CA LEU A 172 14.79 8.93 6.53
C LEU A 172 15.37 9.10 5.12
N ILE A 173 15.07 8.12 4.28
CA ILE A 173 15.33 8.17 2.84
C ILE A 173 14.10 8.75 2.12
N ARG A 174 12.90 8.30 2.46
CA ARG A 174 11.63 8.75 1.87
C ARG A 174 10.43 8.34 2.72
N VAL A 175 9.32 9.06 2.50
CA VAL A 175 7.96 8.67 2.89
C VAL A 175 7.05 8.99 1.71
N PRO A 176 6.65 8.00 0.89
CA PRO A 176 5.78 8.23 -0.28
C PRO A 176 4.33 8.42 0.14
N SER A 177 3.95 9.66 0.46
CA SER A 177 2.59 10.08 0.76
C SER A 177 2.24 11.35 -0.02
N GLY A 178 1.03 11.47 -0.52
CA GLY A 178 0.61 12.60 -1.34
C GLY A 178 1.56 12.87 -2.50
N ASN A 179 2.15 14.07 -2.57
CA ASN A 179 3.17 14.43 -3.57
C ASN A 179 4.43 13.56 -3.51
N GLY A 180 4.74 12.96 -2.37
CA GLY A 180 5.87 12.05 -2.24
C GLY A 180 5.74 10.77 -3.07
N LYS A 181 4.51 10.31 -3.41
CA LYS A 181 4.31 9.14 -4.27
C LYS A 181 4.80 9.37 -5.71
N PRO A 182 4.33 10.41 -6.44
CA PRO A 182 4.87 10.71 -7.77
C PRO A 182 6.35 11.11 -7.74
N GLU A 183 6.85 11.75 -6.72
CA GLU A 183 8.27 12.07 -6.57
C GLU A 183 9.12 10.80 -6.50
N ALA A 184 8.78 9.86 -5.61
CA ALA A 184 9.46 8.57 -5.50
C ALA A 184 9.44 7.77 -6.81
N LEU A 185 8.31 7.78 -7.53
CA LEU A 185 8.22 7.13 -8.84
C LEU A 185 9.14 7.79 -9.87
N ARG A 186 9.19 9.13 -9.96
CA ARG A 186 10.05 9.86 -10.92
C ARG A 186 11.53 9.62 -10.71
N GLU A 187 11.96 9.33 -9.49
CA GLU A 187 13.36 9.03 -9.19
C GLU A 187 13.83 7.75 -9.90
N VAL A 188 12.97 6.74 -9.97
CA VAL A 188 13.32 5.39 -10.45
C VAL A 188 12.71 5.03 -11.79
N VAL A 189 11.51 5.54 -12.09
CA VAL A 189 10.82 5.32 -13.37
C VAL A 189 11.07 6.50 -14.31
N LYS A 190 11.81 6.28 -15.38
CA LYS A 190 12.16 7.32 -16.37
C LYS A 190 11.20 7.37 -17.56
N ARG A 191 9.99 6.86 -17.39
CA ARG A 191 8.92 6.79 -18.40
C ARG A 191 7.61 7.18 -17.76
N GLU A 192 6.59 7.45 -18.57
CA GLU A 192 5.24 7.70 -18.07
C GLU A 192 4.67 6.44 -17.39
N ILE A 193 3.89 6.64 -16.34
CA ILE A 193 3.09 5.60 -15.71
C ILE A 193 1.83 5.40 -16.57
N ASP A 194 1.64 4.19 -17.09
CA ASP A 194 0.50 3.92 -17.94
C ASP A 194 -0.79 3.81 -17.15
N VAL A 195 -0.76 3.14 -15.97
CA VAL A 195 -1.91 3.01 -15.09
C VAL A 195 -1.48 3.10 -13.63
N ALA A 196 -2.27 3.81 -12.81
CA ALA A 196 -2.06 3.86 -11.37
C ALA A 196 -3.34 3.47 -10.62
N PHE A 197 -3.16 2.83 -9.45
CA PHE A 197 -4.23 2.33 -8.58
C PHE A 197 -4.04 2.88 -7.17
N GLY A 198 -5.12 3.34 -6.53
CA GLY A 198 -5.08 3.88 -5.18
C GLY A 198 -6.45 3.93 -4.54
N ASN A 199 -6.52 4.09 -3.20
CA ASN A 199 -7.76 4.06 -2.44
C ASN A 199 -8.04 5.32 -1.63
N SER A 200 -7.06 6.18 -1.42
CA SER A 200 -7.16 7.32 -0.51
C SER A 200 -6.81 8.66 -1.17
N ARG A 201 -7.15 9.76 -0.50
CA ARG A 201 -6.75 11.10 -0.94
C ARG A 201 -5.24 11.25 -1.14
N TRP A 202 -4.44 10.49 -0.42
CA TRP A 202 -2.98 10.49 -0.50
C TRP A 202 -2.42 9.86 -1.78
N ASP A 203 -3.31 9.26 -2.60
CA ASP A 203 -2.98 8.68 -3.91
C ASP A 203 -3.32 9.63 -5.06
N THR A 204 -4.02 10.71 -4.79
CA THR A 204 -4.56 11.61 -5.81
C THR A 204 -3.50 12.09 -6.81
N GLU A 205 -2.32 12.46 -6.33
CA GLU A 205 -1.22 12.96 -7.16
C GLU A 205 -0.57 11.83 -7.98
N MET A 206 -0.47 10.63 -7.42
CA MET A 206 0.00 9.45 -8.15
C MET A 206 -0.99 9.03 -9.23
N LEU A 207 -2.28 9.03 -8.92
CA LEU A 207 -3.33 8.73 -9.88
C LEU A 207 -3.35 9.77 -11.01
N ALA A 208 -3.22 11.06 -10.66
CA ALA A 208 -3.24 12.15 -11.62
C ALA A 208 -2.02 12.18 -12.57
N MET A 209 -0.88 11.58 -12.18
CA MET A 209 0.30 11.52 -13.04
C MET A 209 0.24 10.40 -14.09
N ALA A 210 -0.61 9.41 -13.89
CA ALA A 210 -0.74 8.28 -14.81
C ALA A 210 -1.66 8.60 -16.00
N LYS A 211 -1.47 7.90 -17.12
CA LYS A 211 -2.38 8.01 -18.26
C LYS A 211 -3.80 7.55 -17.91
N HIS A 212 -3.88 6.51 -17.11
CA HIS A 212 -5.15 5.94 -16.63
C HIS A 212 -5.10 5.83 -15.12
N ALA A 213 -6.11 6.38 -14.46
CA ALA A 213 -6.27 6.34 -13.02
C ALA A 213 -7.43 5.41 -12.64
N VAL A 214 -7.19 4.56 -11.66
CA VAL A 214 -8.18 3.63 -11.12
C VAL A 214 -8.27 3.79 -9.61
N ALA A 215 -9.39 4.28 -9.12
CA ALA A 215 -9.68 4.32 -7.70
C ALA A 215 -10.24 2.95 -7.27
N VAL A 216 -9.48 2.21 -6.46
CA VAL A 216 -9.85 0.88 -5.96
C VAL A 216 -10.32 1.02 -4.52
N ASN A 217 -11.51 0.52 -4.22
CA ASN A 217 -12.09 0.60 -2.87
C ASN A 217 -11.92 2.00 -2.23
N PRO A 218 -12.21 3.08 -2.98
CA PRO A 218 -11.86 4.42 -2.56
C PRO A 218 -12.58 4.84 -1.28
N ASN A 219 -11.86 5.56 -0.41
CA ASN A 219 -12.50 6.31 0.65
C ASN A 219 -13.36 7.46 0.07
N PRO A 220 -14.28 8.06 0.85
CA PRO A 220 -15.22 9.06 0.34
C PRO A 220 -14.55 10.25 -0.38
N ASP A 221 -13.39 10.71 0.09
CA ASP A 221 -12.68 11.86 -0.48
C ASP A 221 -12.12 11.51 -1.87
N LEU A 222 -11.50 10.33 -2.01
CA LEU A 222 -10.99 9.87 -3.30
C LEU A 222 -12.13 9.49 -4.24
N GLU A 223 -13.22 8.90 -3.73
CA GLU A 223 -14.39 8.57 -4.56
C GLU A 223 -14.99 9.83 -5.18
N ALA A 224 -15.15 10.91 -4.40
CA ALA A 224 -15.62 12.21 -4.90
C ALA A 224 -14.69 12.76 -6.01
N THR A 225 -13.38 12.76 -5.74
CA THR A 225 -12.36 13.19 -6.72
C THR A 225 -12.37 12.34 -7.99
N ALA A 226 -12.49 11.01 -7.86
CA ALA A 226 -12.53 10.09 -8.99
C ALA A 226 -13.76 10.34 -9.88
N ARG A 227 -14.92 10.58 -9.28
CA ARG A 227 -16.15 10.94 -10.00
C ARG A 227 -16.01 12.27 -10.75
N GLU A 228 -15.46 13.30 -10.09
CA GLU A 228 -15.24 14.62 -10.69
C GLU A 228 -14.28 14.55 -11.88
N ARG A 229 -13.20 13.76 -11.76
CA ARG A 229 -12.18 13.62 -12.80
C ARG A 229 -12.47 12.55 -13.84
N GLY A 230 -13.57 11.81 -13.72
CA GLY A 230 -13.93 10.73 -14.62
C GLY A 230 -12.98 9.53 -14.55
N TRP A 231 -12.34 9.30 -13.40
CA TRP A 231 -11.49 8.14 -13.18
C TRP A 231 -12.32 6.87 -13.00
N GLN A 232 -11.77 5.74 -13.40
CA GLN A 232 -12.41 4.44 -13.17
C GLN A 232 -12.47 4.16 -11.65
N ILE A 233 -13.62 3.67 -11.19
CA ILE A 233 -13.81 3.25 -9.80
C ILE A 233 -14.10 1.73 -9.80
N TYR A 234 -13.39 1.02 -8.95
CA TYR A 234 -13.59 -0.41 -8.75
C TYR A 234 -13.68 -0.75 -7.27
N PHE A 235 -14.63 -1.61 -6.93
CA PHE A 235 -14.79 -2.13 -5.57
C PHE A 235 -14.57 -3.65 -5.61
N PRO A 236 -13.49 -4.15 -4.97
CA PRO A 236 -13.27 -5.58 -4.81
C PRO A 236 -14.44 -6.29 -4.12
N GLU A 237 -14.59 -7.58 -4.36
CA GLU A 237 -15.68 -8.36 -3.78
C GLU A 237 -15.64 -8.27 -2.23
N GLY A 238 -16.80 -8.05 -1.62
CA GLY A 238 -16.96 -7.93 -0.17
C GLY A 238 -16.62 -6.55 0.42
N THR A 239 -16.14 -5.58 -0.37
CA THR A 239 -15.83 -4.23 0.14
C THR A 239 -17.03 -3.28 0.14
N ARG A 240 -18.03 -3.49 -0.72
CA ARG A 240 -19.32 -2.79 -0.62
C ARG A 240 -20.14 -3.39 0.51
N SER A 241 -20.03 -2.85 1.70
CA SER A 241 -21.09 -2.96 2.70
C SER A 241 -22.29 -2.22 2.13
N GLY A 242 -23.42 -2.91 2.04
CA GLY A 242 -24.62 -2.35 1.47
C GLY A 242 -24.93 -0.96 2.03
N GLY A 243 -25.25 -0.04 1.13
CA GLY A 243 -25.87 1.22 1.48
C GLY A 243 -27.30 1.00 1.96
#